data_4818c9ca35a0a9cadf62f951261beb58
#
_entry.id   4818c9ca35a0a9cadf62f951261beb58
#
_cell.length_a   1.000
_cell.length_b   1.000
_cell.length_c   1.000
_cell.angle_alpha   90.00
_cell.angle_beta   90.00
_cell.angle_gamma   90.00
#
_symmetry.space_group_name_H-M   'P 1'
#
loop_
_entity.id
_entity.type
_entity.pdbx_description
1 polymer ?
#
loop_
_entity_poly.entity_id
_entity_poly.type
_entity_poly.pdbx_seq_one_letter_code
_entity_poly.pdbx_strand_id
1 'polypeptide(L)' 'SEYLRQVRFTNLPEKCRIRIYTVSGEFVKELEHDNASSGNRWWDMRTVNNQEVVPGLYIYHVESGGKEHIGKFAVIR' A
#
# COMPACT_ATOMS: atom_id res chain seq x y z
N SER A 1 17.72 5.10 -16.09
CA SER A 1 16.59 4.25 -15.74
C SER A 1 15.53 5.05 -15.03
N GLU A 2 14.35 4.57 -15.13
CA GLU A 2 13.23 5.23 -14.49
C GLU A 2 12.87 4.53 -13.22
N TYR A 3 12.59 5.32 -12.19
CA TYR A 3 12.15 4.83 -10.92
C TYR A 3 10.69 5.14 -10.73
N LEU A 4 9.93 4.14 -10.35
CA LEU A 4 8.55 4.36 -10.00
C LEU A 4 8.51 5.05 -8.64
N ARG A 5 7.82 6.19 -8.61
CA ARG A 5 7.64 6.95 -7.37
C ARG A 5 6.31 6.64 -6.70
N GLN A 6 5.56 5.73 -7.30
CA GLN A 6 4.23 5.35 -6.81
C GLN A 6 4.02 3.86 -6.98
N VAL A 7 3.30 3.30 -6.06
CA VAL A 7 2.82 1.91 -6.13
C VAL A 7 1.32 1.98 -6.34
N ARG A 8 0.80 1.19 -7.27
CA ARG A 8 -0.63 1.14 -7.52
C ARG A 8 -1.20 -0.16 -7.01
N PHE A 9 -2.15 -0.07 -6.11
CA PHE A 9 -2.94 -1.22 -5.69
C PHE A 9 -4.15 -1.33 -6.61
N THR A 10 -4.42 -2.51 -7.12
CA THR A 10 -5.48 -2.75 -8.10
C THR A 10 -6.47 -3.78 -7.59
N ASN A 11 -7.64 -3.84 -8.24
CA ASN A 11 -8.70 -4.79 -7.90
C ASN A 11 -9.19 -4.65 -6.47
N LEU A 12 -9.22 -3.41 -5.98
CA LEU A 12 -9.64 -3.13 -4.61
C LEU A 12 -11.17 -3.12 -4.52
N PRO A 13 -11.73 -3.58 -3.39
CA PRO A 13 -13.14 -3.36 -3.11
C PRO A 13 -13.48 -1.88 -3.08
N GLU A 14 -14.75 -1.54 -3.23
CA GLU A 14 -15.19 -0.15 -3.23
C GLU A 14 -14.72 0.59 -1.98
N LYS A 15 -14.84 -0.05 -0.83
CA LYS A 15 -14.38 0.52 0.43
C LYS A 15 -13.40 -0.43 1.08
N CYS A 16 -12.19 0.03 1.30
CA CYS A 16 -11.18 -0.79 1.98
C CYS A 16 -10.13 0.09 2.64
N ARG A 17 -9.38 -0.54 3.51
CA ARG A 17 -8.26 0.08 4.19
C ARG A 17 -7.00 -0.72 3.88
N ILE A 18 -5.98 -0.03 3.44
CA ILE A 18 -4.70 -0.65 3.10
C ILE A 18 -3.68 -0.20 4.13
N ARG A 19 -3.07 -1.16 4.82
CA ARG A 19 -1.99 -0.88 5.76
C ARG A 19 -0.72 -1.48 5.22
N ILE A 20 0.35 -0.72 5.32
CA ILE A 20 1.66 -1.11 4.79
C ILE A 20 2.62 -1.24 5.96
N TYR A 21 3.36 -2.34 5.97
CA TYR A 21 4.33 -2.66 7.03
C TYR A 21 5.65 -3.06 6.41
N THR A 22 6.73 -2.89 7.18
CA THR A 22 8.00 -3.50 6.81
C THR A 22 7.88 -5.01 7.00
N VAL A 23 8.84 -5.75 6.45
CA VAL A 23 8.85 -7.21 6.61
C VAL A 23 9.03 -7.61 8.07
N SER A 24 9.58 -6.74 8.90
CA SER A 24 9.71 -6.98 10.34
C SER A 24 8.48 -6.58 11.15
N GLY A 25 7.45 -6.05 10.48
CA GLY A 25 6.19 -5.75 11.13
C GLY A 25 5.99 -4.30 11.57
N GLU A 26 6.92 -3.41 11.22
CA GLU A 26 6.79 -2.00 11.57
C GLU A 26 5.79 -1.29 10.66
N PHE A 27 4.93 -0.49 11.24
CA PHE A 27 3.92 0.25 10.48
C PHE A 27 4.58 1.34 9.64
N VAL A 28 4.18 1.41 8.37
CA VAL A 28 4.70 2.39 7.41
C VAL A 28 3.64 3.42 7.05
N LYS A 29 2.47 2.98 6.61
CA LYS A 29 1.44 3.88 6.11
C LYS A 29 0.08 3.19 6.09
N GLU A 30 -0.98 3.98 6.26
CA GLU A 30 -2.34 3.52 6.07
C GLU A 30 -2.99 4.35 4.98
N LEU A 31 -3.64 3.69 4.05
CA LEU A 31 -4.38 4.32 2.97
C LEU A 31 -5.83 3.88 3.04
N GLU A 32 -6.75 4.82 2.80
CA GLU A 32 -8.16 4.49 2.71
C GLU A 32 -8.60 4.63 1.26
N HIS A 33 -9.40 3.68 0.82
CA HIS A 33 -9.98 3.67 -0.52
C HIS A 33 -11.49 3.62 -0.38
N ASP A 34 -12.17 4.57 -1.01
CA ASP A 34 -13.63 4.63 -1.01
C ASP A 34 -14.03 5.20 -2.35
N ASN A 35 -14.07 4.32 -3.37
CA ASN A 35 -14.36 4.75 -4.73
C ASN A 35 -15.05 3.63 -5.49
N ALA A 36 -16.33 3.83 -5.79
CA ALA A 36 -17.13 2.84 -6.50
C ALA A 36 -16.75 2.69 -7.97
N SER A 37 -16.14 3.71 -8.56
CA SER A 37 -15.84 3.69 -9.99
C SER A 37 -14.41 3.29 -10.31
N SER A 38 -13.57 3.07 -9.30
CA SER A 38 -12.18 2.66 -9.53
C SER A 38 -11.72 1.72 -8.43
N GLY A 39 -11.11 0.60 -8.81
CA GLY A 39 -10.47 -0.32 -7.88
C GLY A 39 -8.98 -0.03 -7.68
N ASN A 40 -8.51 1.15 -8.05
CA ASN A 40 -7.10 1.51 -7.99
C ASN A 40 -6.83 2.55 -6.91
N ARG A 41 -5.72 2.37 -6.21
CA ARG A 41 -5.25 3.34 -5.22
C ARG A 41 -3.75 3.51 -5.37
N TRP A 42 -3.33 4.74 -5.58
CA TRP A 42 -1.92 5.06 -5.71
C TRP A 42 -1.31 5.37 -4.34
N TRP A 43 -0.08 4.95 -4.16
CA TRP A 43 0.71 5.28 -2.99
C TRP A 43 2.04 5.88 -3.46
N ASP A 44 2.40 7.01 -2.89
CA ASP A 44 3.60 7.75 -3.28
C ASP A 44 4.87 7.19 -2.63
N MET A 45 4.79 6.04 -1.95
CA MET A 45 5.91 5.39 -1.26
C MET A 45 6.51 6.26 -0.15
N ARG A 46 5.64 7.01 0.54
CA ARG A 46 6.05 7.80 1.69
C ARG A 46 5.42 7.26 2.96
N THR A 47 6.17 7.38 4.06
CA THR A 47 5.70 6.95 5.36
C THR A 47 4.65 7.92 5.89
N VAL A 48 4.06 7.58 7.03
CA VAL A 48 3.11 8.46 7.72
C VAL A 48 3.76 9.79 8.08
N ASN A 49 5.08 9.84 8.24
CA ASN A 49 5.83 11.06 8.52
C ASN A 49 6.32 11.75 7.24
N ASN A 50 5.77 11.38 6.09
CA ASN A 50 6.09 11.95 4.78
C ASN A 50 7.55 11.78 4.37
N GLN A 51 8.18 10.70 4.82
CA GLN A 51 9.54 10.35 4.42
C GLN A 51 9.51 9.25 3.37
N GLU A 52 10.44 9.28 2.42
CA GLU A 52 10.51 8.24 1.40
C GLU A 52 10.89 6.91 2.04
N VAL A 53 10.23 5.83 1.60
CA VAL A 53 10.56 4.50 2.10
C VAL A 53 11.87 4.02 1.50
N VAL A 54 12.62 3.25 2.29
CA VAL A 54 13.86 2.66 1.80
C VAL A 54 13.55 1.44 0.94
N PRO A 55 14.45 1.07 0.00
CA PRO A 55 14.27 -0.16 -0.76
C PRO A 55 14.21 -1.38 0.15
N GLY A 56 13.40 -2.35 -0.21
CA GLY A 56 13.24 -3.56 0.56
C GLY A 56 11.89 -4.21 0.34
N LEU A 57 11.62 -5.22 1.15
CA LEU A 57 10.35 -5.94 1.12
C LEU A 57 9.36 -5.30 2.08
N TYR A 58 8.13 -5.20 1.63
CA TYR A 58 7.03 -4.63 2.41
C TYR A 58 5.84 -5.57 2.35
N ILE A 59 5.01 -5.48 3.37
CA ILE A 59 3.77 -6.26 3.49
C ILE A 59 2.62 -5.28 3.43
N TYR A 60 1.59 -5.62 2.66
CA TYR A 60 0.36 -4.84 2.67
C TYR A 60 -0.78 -5.70 3.17
N HIS A 61 -1.71 -5.07 3.87
CA HIS A 61 -2.89 -5.69 4.43
C HIS A 61 -4.11 -4.89 3.99
N VAL A 62 -4.98 -5.52 3.22
CA VAL A 62 -6.21 -4.89 2.74
C VAL A 62 -7.37 -5.47 3.56
N GLU A 63 -8.15 -4.60 4.16
CA GLU A 63 -9.31 -4.98 4.95
C GLU A 63 -10.57 -4.33 4.39
N SER A 64 -11.61 -5.10 4.22
CA SER A 64 -12.89 -4.61 3.72
C SER A 64 -14.02 -5.50 4.21
N GLY A 65 -14.93 -4.94 5.01
CA GLY A 65 -16.14 -5.62 5.42
C GLY A 65 -15.92 -6.98 6.08
N GLY A 66 -14.89 -7.09 6.92
CA GLY A 66 -14.57 -8.35 7.60
C GLY A 66 -13.73 -9.31 6.77
N LYS A 67 -13.41 -8.94 5.54
CA LYS A 67 -12.50 -9.73 4.68
C LYS A 67 -11.13 -9.11 4.69
N GLU A 68 -10.11 -9.96 4.62
CA GLU A 68 -8.72 -9.53 4.66
C GLU A 68 -7.93 -10.18 3.53
N HIS A 69 -6.99 -9.41 3.00
CA HIS A 69 -6.05 -9.92 2.02
C HIS A 69 -4.66 -9.39 2.37
N ILE A 70 -3.68 -10.29 2.44
CA ILE A 70 -2.31 -9.93 2.77
C ILE A 70 -1.42 -10.31 1.61
N GLY A 71 -0.53 -9.40 1.24
CA GLY A 71 0.44 -9.65 0.18
C GLY A 71 1.76 -8.99 0.48
N LYS A 72 2.71 -9.19 -0.41
CA LYS A 72 4.06 -8.63 -0.29
C LYS A 72 4.42 -7.91 -1.58
N PHE A 73 5.25 -6.90 -1.45
CA PHE A 73 5.83 -6.25 -2.62
C PHE A 73 7.23 -5.74 -2.28
N ALA A 74 8.00 -5.48 -3.32
CA ALA A 74 9.36 -4.98 -3.15
C ALA A 74 9.44 -3.55 -3.67
N VAL A 75 10.15 -2.71 -2.94
CA VAL A 75 10.51 -1.38 -3.41
C VAL A 75 11.96 -1.44 -3.87
N ILE A 76 12.19 -1.08 -5.11
CA ILE A 76 13.50 -1.14 -5.74
C ILE A 76 13.85 0.25 -6.26
N ARG A 77 15.08 0.64 -6.04
CA ARG A 77 15.58 1.92 -6.54
C ARG A 77 16.96 1.79 -7.14
#